data_b1166ce94da09d261a325e97ff277106
#
_entry.id   b1166ce94da09d261a325e97ff277106
#
_cell.length_a   1.000
_cell.length_b   1.000
_cell.length_c   1.000
_cell.angle_alpha   90.00
_cell.angle_beta   90.00
_cell.angle_gamma   90.00
#
_symmetry.space_group_name_H-M   'P 1'
#
loop_
_entity.id
_entity.type
_entity.pdbx_description
1 polymer ?
#
loop_
_entity_poly.entity_id
_entity_poly.type
_entity_poly.pdbx_seq_one_letter_code
_entity_poly.pdbx_strand_id
1 'polypeptide(L)'
;TTAHLKHGATGIFPTLSSTSFERIYQAVDVCENLMKEKDSPVLGLHIEGPYLNPKMAGTQYDGFLKTPDENEYIPLLARTSCIRRWDISPELPGAHDFAKYTRSKGIMTAVTHTEAEYDEIKAAFAVGFSHAAHFYNAMPGFHKRREYKYEGTVESVYLTDGMTVEVIADGIHLPATILKLVYKLKGVENTCLVTDALAYAAYEGNEPIDPRYIIEDGVCKMADHSALAGSLATMDVLVHTMVKKANIPLEDAVRMASETP
;
A
#
# COMPACT_ATOMS: atom_id res chain seq x y z
N THR A 1 -13.98 9.99 2.05
CA THR A 1 -13.15 11.20 1.84
C THR A 1 -13.37 12.25 2.91
N THR A 2 -14.59 12.70 3.18
CA THR A 2 -14.89 13.78 4.17
C THR A 2 -14.31 13.47 5.57
N ALA A 3 -14.38 12.24 6.05
CA ALA A 3 -13.80 11.84 7.33
C ALA A 3 -12.28 12.11 7.36
N HIS A 4 -11.56 11.65 6.34
CA HIS A 4 -10.10 11.85 6.25
C HIS A 4 -9.70 13.33 6.12
N LEU A 5 -10.48 14.15 5.39
CA LEU A 5 -10.26 15.60 5.33
C LEU A 5 -10.32 16.26 6.71
N LYS A 6 -11.29 15.87 7.56
CA LYS A 6 -11.39 16.37 8.93
C LYS A 6 -10.20 16.00 9.82
N HIS A 7 -9.43 14.98 9.41
CA HIS A 7 -8.26 14.46 10.10
C HIS A 7 -6.95 14.79 9.37
N GLY A 8 -6.94 15.82 8.53
CA GLY A 8 -5.73 16.39 7.95
C GLY A 8 -5.26 15.81 6.63
N ALA A 9 -5.90 14.78 6.08
CA ALA A 9 -5.57 14.26 4.76
C ALA A 9 -6.20 15.13 3.66
N THR A 10 -5.39 15.91 2.97
CA THR A 10 -5.85 16.86 1.91
C THR A 10 -5.73 16.30 0.50
N GLY A 11 -4.96 15.23 0.31
CA GLY A 11 -4.84 14.48 -0.93
C GLY A 11 -5.16 13.01 -0.68
N ILE A 12 -6.00 12.41 -1.51
CA ILE A 12 -6.49 11.04 -1.31
C ILE A 12 -6.40 10.27 -2.62
N PHE A 13 -5.85 9.06 -2.55
CA PHE A 13 -5.96 8.03 -3.58
C PHE A 13 -6.98 6.98 -3.11
N PRO A 14 -8.25 7.01 -3.57
CA PRO A 14 -9.14 5.89 -3.37
C PRO A 14 -8.48 4.62 -3.87
N THR A 15 -8.49 3.58 -3.02
CA THR A 15 -7.82 2.31 -3.32
C THR A 15 -8.84 1.24 -3.67
N LEU A 16 -8.55 0.50 -4.73
CA LEU A 16 -9.32 -0.66 -5.14
C LEU A 16 -8.47 -1.92 -4.91
N SER A 17 -8.90 -2.74 -3.95
CA SER A 17 -8.30 -4.05 -3.69
C SER A 17 -8.59 -5.02 -4.81
N SER A 18 -7.94 -6.19 -4.82
CA SER A 18 -8.09 -7.24 -5.83
C SER A 18 -9.55 -7.54 -6.15
N THR A 19 -9.92 -7.36 -7.41
CA THR A 19 -11.29 -7.53 -7.91
C THR A 19 -11.30 -7.84 -9.41
N SER A 20 -12.50 -7.98 -9.99
CA SER A 20 -12.66 -8.18 -11.44
C SER A 20 -12.32 -6.92 -12.23
N PHE A 21 -11.84 -7.08 -13.46
CA PHE A 21 -11.58 -5.94 -14.38
C PHE A 21 -12.82 -5.10 -14.66
N GLU A 22 -14.00 -5.72 -14.69
CA GLU A 22 -15.27 -4.98 -14.81
C GLU A 22 -15.42 -3.94 -13.69
N ARG A 23 -15.13 -4.34 -12.44
CA ARG A 23 -15.16 -3.42 -11.30
C ARG A 23 -14.05 -2.37 -11.36
N ILE A 24 -12.88 -2.72 -11.88
CA ILE A 24 -11.79 -1.75 -12.09
C ILE A 24 -12.26 -0.66 -13.09
N TYR A 25 -12.89 -1.02 -14.19
CA TYR A 25 -13.47 -0.05 -15.13
C TYR A 25 -14.52 0.85 -14.48
N GLN A 26 -15.41 0.29 -13.66
CA GLN A 26 -16.40 1.06 -12.89
C GLN A 26 -15.74 2.05 -11.92
N ALA A 27 -14.69 1.61 -11.20
CA ALA A 27 -13.94 2.45 -10.29
C ALA A 27 -13.22 3.60 -11.01
N VAL A 28 -12.68 3.34 -12.20
CA VAL A 28 -12.11 4.37 -13.07
C VAL A 28 -13.15 5.45 -13.40
N ASP A 29 -14.35 5.05 -13.86
CA ASP A 29 -15.41 6.01 -14.19
C ASP A 29 -15.82 6.87 -12.99
N VAL A 30 -15.93 6.26 -11.80
CA VAL A 30 -16.23 6.98 -10.55
C VAL A 30 -15.09 7.93 -10.17
N CYS A 31 -13.84 7.46 -10.23
CA CYS A 31 -12.67 8.27 -9.88
C CYS A 31 -12.52 9.48 -10.80
N GLU A 32 -12.67 9.30 -12.12
CA GLU A 32 -12.62 10.39 -13.09
C GLU A 32 -13.69 11.46 -12.84
N ASN A 33 -14.88 11.06 -12.38
CA ASN A 33 -15.94 11.99 -12.04
C ASN A 33 -15.61 12.77 -10.75
N LEU A 34 -15.12 12.06 -9.72
CA LEU A 34 -14.71 12.69 -8.46
C LEU A 34 -13.55 13.68 -8.67
N MET A 35 -12.59 13.38 -9.53
CA MET A 35 -11.47 14.28 -9.84
C MET A 35 -11.91 15.58 -10.55
N LYS A 36 -13.06 15.58 -11.21
CA LYS A 36 -13.62 16.78 -11.88
C LYS A 36 -14.38 17.70 -10.93
N GLU A 37 -14.74 17.24 -9.74
CA GLU A 37 -15.44 18.06 -8.76
C GLU A 37 -14.53 19.21 -8.31
N LYS A 38 -15.15 20.37 -8.10
CA LYS A 38 -14.44 21.55 -7.58
C LYS A 38 -13.90 21.23 -6.18
N ASP A 39 -12.64 21.56 -5.95
CA ASP A 39 -11.96 21.33 -4.66
C ASP A 39 -11.90 19.84 -4.24
N SER A 40 -11.92 18.92 -5.20
CA SER A 40 -11.82 17.49 -4.93
C SER A 40 -10.47 17.15 -4.31
N PRO A 41 -10.44 16.40 -3.21
CA PRO A 41 -9.20 15.87 -2.64
C PRO A 41 -8.70 14.63 -3.37
N VAL A 42 -9.43 14.09 -4.35
CA VAL A 42 -9.09 12.87 -5.07
C VAL A 42 -8.04 13.19 -6.14
N LEU A 43 -6.84 12.65 -5.97
CA LEU A 43 -5.68 12.90 -6.84
C LEU A 43 -5.55 11.88 -7.97
N GLY A 44 -6.22 10.74 -7.83
CA GLY A 44 -6.18 9.64 -8.77
C GLY A 44 -6.64 8.34 -8.14
N LEU A 45 -6.64 7.26 -8.91
CA LEU A 45 -6.98 5.92 -8.45
C LEU A 45 -5.69 5.14 -8.13
N HIS A 46 -5.69 4.48 -6.99
CA HIS A 46 -4.74 3.45 -6.62
C HIS A 46 -5.37 2.07 -6.82
N ILE A 47 -4.67 1.17 -7.48
CA ILE A 47 -5.08 -0.23 -7.65
C ILE A 47 -4.08 -1.12 -6.90
N GLU A 48 -4.57 -1.92 -5.98
CA GLU A 48 -3.80 -2.92 -5.24
C GLU A 48 -4.20 -4.32 -5.71
N GLY A 49 -3.34 -4.95 -6.50
CA GLY A 49 -3.67 -6.20 -7.20
C GLY A 49 -4.47 -5.99 -8.50
N PRO A 50 -5.13 -7.01 -9.06
CA PRO A 50 -5.19 -8.41 -8.62
C PRO A 50 -3.90 -9.23 -8.91
N TYR A 51 -2.84 -8.60 -9.34
CA TYR A 51 -1.57 -9.21 -9.70
C TYR A 51 -0.70 -9.40 -8.45
N LEU A 52 -1.16 -10.25 -7.51
CA LEU A 52 -0.51 -10.49 -6.22
C LEU A 52 -0.15 -11.97 -6.05
N ASN A 53 0.92 -12.23 -5.28
CA ASN A 53 1.32 -13.57 -4.91
C ASN A 53 0.28 -14.20 -3.95
N PRO A 54 -0.39 -15.31 -4.33
CA PRO A 54 -1.41 -15.93 -3.49
C PRO A 54 -0.93 -16.34 -2.09
N LYS A 55 0.36 -16.65 -1.93
CA LYS A 55 0.91 -16.99 -0.62
C LYS A 55 0.97 -15.80 0.35
N MET A 56 0.99 -14.60 -0.20
CA MET A 56 1.06 -13.34 0.55
C MET A 56 -0.24 -12.53 0.45
N ALA A 57 -1.34 -13.17 0.09
CA ALA A 57 -2.64 -12.54 -0.16
C ALA A 57 -3.14 -11.68 1.02
N GLY A 58 -2.81 -12.04 2.27
CA GLY A 58 -3.33 -11.33 3.44
C GLY A 58 -4.87 -11.38 3.46
N THR A 59 -5.50 -10.22 3.42
CA THR A 59 -6.97 -10.10 3.39
C THR A 59 -7.55 -9.95 1.99
N GLN A 60 -6.73 -10.02 0.94
CA GLN A 60 -7.16 -9.97 -0.45
C GLN A 60 -8.00 -11.20 -0.80
N TYR A 61 -8.96 -11.05 -1.70
CA TYR A 61 -9.82 -12.17 -2.11
C TYR A 61 -9.12 -13.04 -3.15
N ASP A 62 -8.76 -14.26 -2.78
CA ASP A 62 -7.98 -15.20 -3.59
C ASP A 62 -8.58 -15.48 -4.98
N GLY A 63 -9.90 -15.45 -5.10
CA GLY A 63 -10.59 -15.73 -6.36
C GLY A 63 -10.31 -14.74 -7.50
N PHE A 64 -9.67 -13.62 -7.22
CA PHE A 64 -9.27 -12.63 -8.23
C PHE A 64 -7.77 -12.60 -8.48
N LEU A 65 -6.96 -13.25 -7.64
CA LEU A 65 -5.49 -13.20 -7.76
C LEU A 65 -5.02 -13.91 -9.04
N LYS A 66 -4.15 -13.24 -9.77
CA LYS A 66 -3.60 -13.74 -11.04
C LYS A 66 -2.29 -13.03 -11.40
N THR A 67 -1.66 -13.48 -12.47
CA THR A 67 -0.51 -12.82 -13.08
C THR A 67 -0.92 -11.68 -14.00
N PRO A 68 -0.05 -10.65 -14.23
CA PRO A 68 -0.29 -9.60 -15.21
C PRO A 68 -0.63 -10.14 -16.61
N ASP A 69 -1.69 -9.59 -17.21
CA ASP A 69 -2.13 -9.90 -18.58
C ASP A 69 -2.20 -8.62 -19.41
N GLU A 70 -1.42 -8.56 -20.49
CA GLU A 70 -1.37 -7.43 -21.41
C GLU A 70 -2.72 -7.13 -22.06
N ASN A 71 -3.54 -8.15 -22.30
CA ASN A 71 -4.88 -7.98 -22.86
C ASN A 71 -5.86 -7.29 -21.90
N GLU A 72 -5.51 -7.18 -20.63
CA GLU A 72 -6.32 -6.52 -19.61
C GLU A 72 -5.77 -5.12 -19.28
N TYR A 73 -4.49 -5.02 -18.88
CA TYR A 73 -3.98 -3.74 -18.41
C TYR A 73 -3.68 -2.73 -19.53
N ILE A 74 -3.28 -3.18 -20.74
CA ILE A 74 -2.99 -2.25 -21.85
C ILE A 74 -4.25 -1.49 -22.28
N PRO A 75 -5.39 -2.15 -22.57
CA PRO A 75 -6.63 -1.43 -22.94
C PRO A 75 -7.13 -0.51 -21.82
N LEU A 76 -7.05 -0.94 -20.57
CA LEU A 76 -7.44 -0.12 -19.42
C LEU A 76 -6.60 1.16 -19.35
N LEU A 77 -5.28 1.03 -19.38
CA LEU A 77 -4.35 2.16 -19.28
C LEU A 77 -4.29 3.04 -20.55
N ALA A 78 -4.80 2.55 -21.66
CA ALA A 78 -5.02 3.37 -22.85
C ALA A 78 -6.29 4.23 -22.74
N ARG A 79 -7.29 3.80 -21.96
CA ARG A 79 -8.58 4.49 -21.81
C ARG A 79 -8.53 5.64 -20.81
N THR A 80 -7.68 5.56 -19.77
CA THR A 80 -7.72 6.51 -18.66
C THR A 80 -6.33 6.97 -18.24
N SER A 81 -6.26 8.18 -17.68
CA SER A 81 -5.10 8.72 -16.99
C SER A 81 -5.33 8.89 -15.47
N CYS A 82 -6.47 8.47 -14.95
CA CYS A 82 -6.76 8.64 -13.53
C CYS A 82 -6.03 7.64 -12.63
N ILE A 83 -5.56 6.50 -13.17
CA ILE A 83 -4.75 5.54 -12.41
C ILE A 83 -3.36 6.13 -12.24
N ARG A 84 -2.96 6.38 -10.98
CA ARG A 84 -1.67 6.99 -10.63
C ARG A 84 -0.69 6.00 -10.03
N ARG A 85 -1.22 4.95 -9.42
CA ARG A 85 -0.45 3.93 -8.75
C ARG A 85 -1.09 2.57 -8.96
N TRP A 86 -0.25 1.54 -9.18
CA TRP A 86 -0.69 0.15 -9.28
C TRP A 86 0.31 -0.76 -8.59
N ASP A 87 -0.12 -1.41 -7.52
CA ASP A 87 0.71 -2.25 -6.68
C ASP A 87 0.57 -3.71 -7.07
N ILE A 88 1.69 -4.38 -7.26
CA ILE A 88 1.76 -5.79 -7.67
C ILE A 88 2.94 -6.52 -7.03
N SER A 89 2.91 -7.84 -7.07
CA SER A 89 4.03 -8.69 -6.63
C SER A 89 5.07 -8.82 -7.74
N PRO A 90 6.33 -8.41 -7.52
CA PRO A 90 7.34 -8.33 -8.58
C PRO A 90 7.83 -9.66 -9.11
N GLU A 91 7.72 -10.75 -8.32
CA GLU A 91 8.11 -12.10 -8.68
C GLU A 91 7.15 -12.80 -9.65
N LEU A 92 5.97 -12.23 -9.91
CA LEU A 92 5.00 -12.84 -10.80
C LEU A 92 5.46 -12.82 -12.26
N PRO A 93 5.19 -13.88 -13.03
CA PRO A 93 5.39 -13.87 -14.47
C PRO A 93 4.68 -12.67 -15.13
N GLY A 94 5.41 -11.91 -15.97
CA GLY A 94 4.87 -10.71 -16.62
C GLY A 94 4.97 -9.41 -15.81
N ALA A 95 5.31 -9.46 -14.51
CA ALA A 95 5.38 -8.28 -13.66
C ALA A 95 6.42 -7.24 -14.14
N HIS A 96 7.54 -7.67 -14.67
CA HIS A 96 8.57 -6.76 -15.19
C HIS A 96 8.11 -6.02 -16.46
N ASP A 97 7.39 -6.67 -17.34
CA ASP A 97 6.88 -6.02 -18.57
C ASP A 97 5.72 -5.08 -18.22
N PHE A 98 4.87 -5.48 -17.28
CA PHE A 98 3.87 -4.58 -16.68
C PHE A 98 4.53 -3.32 -16.10
N ALA A 99 5.58 -3.44 -15.29
CA ALA A 99 6.27 -2.29 -14.68
C ALA A 99 6.91 -1.36 -15.71
N LYS A 100 7.53 -1.89 -16.77
CA LYS A 100 8.04 -1.08 -17.88
C LYS A 100 6.90 -0.31 -18.56
N TYR A 101 5.76 -0.95 -18.78
CA TYR A 101 4.60 -0.33 -19.43
C TYR A 101 3.99 0.78 -18.56
N THR A 102 3.73 0.51 -17.28
CA THR A 102 3.18 1.50 -16.34
C THR A 102 4.13 2.70 -16.18
N ARG A 103 5.44 2.45 -16.05
CA ARG A 103 6.47 3.51 -16.03
C ARG A 103 6.40 4.39 -17.28
N SER A 104 6.20 3.80 -18.48
CA SER A 104 6.07 4.55 -19.73
C SER A 104 4.83 5.46 -19.77
N LYS A 105 3.84 5.18 -18.91
CA LYS A 105 2.60 5.96 -18.72
C LYS A 105 2.68 6.95 -17.56
N GLY A 106 3.81 7.01 -16.85
CA GLY A 106 3.96 7.85 -15.65
C GLY A 106 3.17 7.33 -14.44
N ILE A 107 2.87 6.03 -14.40
CA ILE A 107 2.16 5.37 -13.30
C ILE A 107 3.20 4.75 -12.37
N MET A 108 3.10 5.02 -11.07
CA MET A 108 3.93 4.38 -10.05
C MET A 108 3.55 2.90 -9.94
N THR A 109 4.56 2.03 -9.97
CA THR A 109 4.39 0.62 -9.64
C THR A 109 5.11 0.32 -8.33
N ALA A 110 4.37 -0.20 -7.35
CA ALA A 110 4.92 -0.53 -6.06
C ALA A 110 4.97 -2.05 -5.82
N VAL A 111 5.95 -2.44 -5.01
CA VAL A 111 6.10 -3.80 -4.50
C VAL A 111 5.11 -4.02 -3.37
N THR A 112 4.30 -5.06 -3.44
CA THR A 112 3.33 -5.41 -2.41
C THR A 112 3.05 -6.91 -2.40
N HIS A 113 2.55 -7.46 -1.27
CA HIS A 113 2.08 -8.85 -1.14
C HIS A 113 3.03 -9.86 -1.81
N THR A 114 4.28 -9.90 -1.38
CA THR A 114 5.38 -10.55 -2.09
C THR A 114 6.29 -11.36 -1.18
N GLU A 115 6.89 -12.41 -1.72
CA GLU A 115 8.01 -13.16 -1.11
C GLU A 115 9.36 -12.83 -1.78
N ALA A 116 9.40 -11.82 -2.66
CA ALA A 116 10.60 -11.47 -3.44
C ALA A 116 11.80 -11.18 -2.54
N GLU A 117 12.95 -11.79 -2.89
CA GLU A 117 14.23 -11.62 -2.22
C GLU A 117 15.11 -10.58 -2.93
N TYR A 118 16.34 -10.40 -2.49
CA TYR A 118 17.18 -9.28 -2.89
C TYR A 118 17.40 -9.15 -4.40
N ASP A 119 17.73 -10.24 -5.07
CA ASP A 119 17.98 -10.20 -6.52
C ASP A 119 16.70 -9.88 -7.31
N GLU A 120 15.54 -10.36 -6.86
CA GLU A 120 14.23 -10.08 -7.45
C GLU A 120 13.82 -8.64 -7.24
N ILE A 121 13.96 -8.09 -6.01
CA ILE A 121 13.68 -6.68 -5.70
C ILE A 121 14.59 -5.74 -6.49
N LYS A 122 15.89 -6.07 -6.59
CA LYS A 122 16.85 -5.30 -7.39
C LYS A 122 16.49 -5.30 -8.89
N ALA A 123 16.10 -6.46 -9.41
CA ALA A 123 15.66 -6.59 -10.80
C ALA A 123 14.34 -5.82 -11.04
N ALA A 124 13.40 -5.88 -10.11
CA ALA A 124 12.16 -5.12 -10.14
C ALA A 124 12.42 -3.60 -10.14
N PHE A 125 13.31 -3.12 -9.26
CA PHE A 125 13.69 -1.71 -9.22
C PHE A 125 14.28 -1.22 -10.57
N ALA A 126 15.12 -2.03 -11.18
CA ALA A 126 15.72 -1.70 -12.47
C ALA A 126 14.69 -1.51 -13.61
N VAL A 127 13.54 -2.19 -13.56
CA VAL A 127 12.48 -2.11 -14.57
C VAL A 127 11.40 -1.10 -14.24
N GLY A 128 11.37 -0.53 -13.01
CA GLY A 128 10.47 0.57 -12.72
C GLY A 128 9.63 0.47 -11.46
N PHE A 129 9.75 -0.60 -10.67
CA PHE A 129 9.23 -0.59 -9.31
C PHE A 129 10.04 0.43 -8.50
N SER A 130 9.37 1.36 -7.84
CA SER A 130 10.07 2.46 -7.14
C SER A 130 9.66 2.60 -5.68
N HIS A 131 8.66 1.86 -5.23
CA HIS A 131 8.03 2.01 -3.93
C HIS A 131 7.70 0.65 -3.33
N ALA A 132 7.65 0.54 -1.99
CA ALA A 132 7.13 -0.61 -1.28
C ALA A 132 5.91 -0.22 -0.45
N ALA A 133 4.75 -0.82 -0.79
CA ALA A 133 3.47 -0.55 -0.16
C ALA A 133 3.42 -1.11 1.27
N HIS A 134 2.69 -0.42 2.17
CA HIS A 134 2.46 -0.82 3.57
C HIS A 134 3.61 -1.66 4.14
N PHE A 135 4.82 -1.12 4.02
CA PHE A 135 6.10 -1.80 4.27
C PHE A 135 6.09 -2.61 5.57
N TYR A 136 6.62 -3.83 5.55
CA TYR A 136 6.52 -4.91 6.53
C TYR A 136 5.24 -5.73 6.50
N ASN A 137 4.14 -5.22 5.96
CA ASN A 137 2.88 -5.98 5.91
C ASN A 137 2.84 -6.80 4.61
N ALA A 138 2.39 -8.05 4.72
CA ALA A 138 2.34 -9.01 3.62
C ALA A 138 3.67 -9.16 2.84
N MET A 139 4.80 -9.10 3.56
CA MET A 139 6.14 -9.35 3.03
C MET A 139 7.06 -9.92 4.13
N PRO A 140 7.91 -10.92 3.83
CA PRO A 140 8.78 -11.52 4.82
C PRO A 140 9.96 -10.60 5.15
N GLY A 141 10.37 -10.64 6.42
CA GLY A 141 11.70 -10.19 6.83
C GLY A 141 12.70 -11.35 6.90
N PHE A 142 13.84 -11.08 7.50
CA PHE A 142 14.89 -12.06 7.76
C PHE A 142 14.35 -13.37 8.37
N HIS A 143 14.64 -14.50 7.73
CA HIS A 143 14.05 -15.77 8.11
C HIS A 143 15.02 -16.95 7.94
N LYS A 144 14.58 -18.13 8.38
CA LYS A 144 15.31 -19.41 8.20
C LYS A 144 14.55 -20.31 7.25
N ARG A 145 15.32 -20.92 6.33
CA ARG A 145 14.91 -22.11 5.57
C ARG A 145 15.84 -23.25 5.94
N ARG A 146 15.32 -24.23 6.69
CA ARG A 146 16.13 -25.28 7.36
C ARG A 146 17.17 -24.66 8.29
N GLU A 147 18.47 -24.97 8.11
CA GLU A 147 19.58 -24.42 8.90
C GLU A 147 20.12 -23.07 8.39
N TYR A 148 19.81 -22.70 7.16
CA TYR A 148 20.32 -21.48 6.52
C TYR A 148 19.44 -20.26 6.79
N LYS A 149 20.06 -19.11 6.77
CA LYS A 149 19.42 -17.81 6.97
C LYS A 149 19.34 -17.08 5.63
N TYR A 150 18.21 -16.40 5.45
CA TYR A 150 17.91 -15.64 4.24
C TYR A 150 17.37 -14.27 4.61
N GLU A 151 17.67 -13.28 3.78
CA GLU A 151 16.96 -12.02 3.80
C GLU A 151 15.54 -12.23 3.25
N GLY A 152 14.65 -11.34 3.65
CA GLY A 152 13.32 -11.25 3.06
C GLY A 152 13.17 -9.99 2.22
N THR A 153 11.97 -9.72 1.79
CA THR A 153 11.62 -8.50 1.06
C THR A 153 11.98 -7.24 1.85
N VAL A 154 11.80 -7.27 3.17
CA VAL A 154 12.08 -6.12 4.03
C VAL A 154 13.54 -5.68 3.95
N GLU A 155 14.48 -6.60 4.15
CA GLU A 155 15.91 -6.31 4.05
C GLU A 155 16.30 -5.91 2.62
N SER A 156 15.70 -6.56 1.64
CA SER A 156 15.93 -6.29 0.21
C SER A 156 15.56 -4.87 -0.18
N VAL A 157 14.41 -4.38 0.31
CA VAL A 157 13.96 -3.00 0.12
C VAL A 157 14.87 -2.00 0.84
N TYR A 158 15.36 -2.32 2.05
CA TYR A 158 16.33 -1.47 2.72
C TYR A 158 17.64 -1.32 1.94
N LEU A 159 18.11 -2.40 1.33
CA LEU A 159 19.37 -2.46 0.57
C LEU A 159 19.25 -1.91 -0.87
N THR A 160 18.04 -1.62 -1.33
CA THR A 160 17.81 -1.05 -2.66
C THR A 160 17.73 0.48 -2.53
N ASP A 161 18.86 1.13 -2.83
CA ASP A 161 18.95 2.59 -2.81
C ASP A 161 17.94 3.24 -3.78
N GLY A 162 17.27 4.30 -3.33
CA GLY A 162 16.26 5.02 -4.11
C GLY A 162 14.85 4.40 -4.10
N MET A 163 14.67 3.18 -3.57
CA MET A 163 13.33 2.63 -3.34
C MET A 163 12.72 3.28 -2.11
N THR A 164 11.58 3.93 -2.29
CA THR A 164 10.82 4.56 -1.20
C THR A 164 9.88 3.56 -0.53
N VAL A 165 9.38 3.89 0.65
CA VAL A 165 8.46 3.03 1.41
C VAL A 165 7.31 3.83 1.98
N GLU A 166 6.17 3.20 2.19
CA GLU A 166 5.10 3.75 3.02
C GLU A 166 4.85 2.86 4.22
N VAL A 167 4.47 3.46 5.35
CA VAL A 167 4.21 2.73 6.59
C VAL A 167 2.86 3.10 7.19
N ILE A 168 2.15 2.09 7.68
CA ILE A 168 0.93 2.26 8.48
C ILE A 168 1.38 2.55 9.93
N ALA A 169 1.46 3.82 10.27
CA ALA A 169 2.03 4.27 11.54
C ALA A 169 0.97 4.37 12.67
N ASP A 170 0.02 3.46 12.72
CA ASP A 170 -1.01 3.41 13.77
C ASP A 170 -0.50 2.86 15.11
N GLY A 171 0.67 2.24 15.12
CA GLY A 171 1.27 1.59 16.28
C GLY A 171 0.71 0.20 16.60
N ILE A 172 -0.10 -0.35 15.66
CA ILE A 172 -0.70 -1.69 15.73
C ILE A 172 -0.15 -2.55 14.59
N HIS A 173 -0.26 -2.09 13.33
CA HIS A 173 0.37 -2.75 12.17
C HIS A 173 1.88 -2.80 12.32
N LEU A 174 2.49 -1.72 12.77
CA LEU A 174 3.92 -1.67 13.12
C LEU A 174 4.12 -1.14 14.54
N PRO A 175 4.87 -1.86 15.39
CA PRO A 175 5.26 -1.33 16.68
C PRO A 175 6.16 -0.10 16.51
N ALA A 176 6.09 0.82 17.46
CA ALA A 176 6.83 2.09 17.42
C ALA A 176 8.36 1.92 17.24
N THR A 177 8.92 0.80 17.71
CA THR A 177 10.34 0.47 17.52
C THR A 177 10.68 0.19 16.05
N ILE A 178 9.78 -0.46 15.31
CA ILE A 178 9.95 -0.71 13.87
C ILE A 178 9.73 0.58 13.09
N LEU A 179 8.73 1.40 13.42
CA LEU A 179 8.56 2.73 12.82
C LEU A 179 9.82 3.58 12.96
N LYS A 180 10.45 3.55 14.16
CA LYS A 180 11.74 4.22 14.40
C LYS A 180 12.89 3.63 13.58
N LEU A 181 12.90 2.31 13.36
CA LEU A 181 13.90 1.65 12.53
C LEU A 181 13.77 2.09 11.06
N VAL A 182 12.55 2.10 10.51
CA VAL A 182 12.28 2.60 9.16
C VAL A 182 12.78 4.04 8.99
N TYR A 183 12.38 4.92 9.91
CA TYR A 183 12.83 6.31 9.90
C TYR A 183 14.37 6.43 9.90
N LYS A 184 15.07 5.61 10.69
CA LYS A 184 16.54 5.64 10.76
C LYS A 184 17.22 5.15 9.49
N LEU A 185 16.66 4.15 8.82
CA LEU A 185 17.28 3.49 7.67
C LEU A 185 16.89 4.13 6.34
N LYS A 186 15.63 4.52 6.17
CA LYS A 186 15.11 5.15 4.95
C LYS A 186 15.15 6.67 5.00
N GLY A 187 15.05 7.26 6.18
CA GLY A 187 14.97 8.72 6.34
C GLY A 187 13.64 9.31 5.93
N VAL A 188 13.49 10.61 6.17
CA VAL A 188 12.26 11.37 5.89
C VAL A 188 11.94 11.38 4.39
N GLU A 189 12.94 11.57 3.55
CA GLU A 189 12.79 11.73 2.10
C GLU A 189 12.30 10.45 1.38
N ASN A 190 12.45 9.28 2.02
CA ASN A 190 12.12 8.00 1.43
C ASN A 190 11.02 7.24 2.20
N THR A 191 10.37 7.88 3.17
CA THR A 191 9.33 7.27 3.99
C THR A 191 8.06 8.11 3.96
N CYS A 192 6.96 7.54 3.46
CA CYS A 192 5.62 8.13 3.52
C CYS A 192 4.80 7.54 4.67
N LEU A 193 3.91 8.32 5.28
CA LEU A 193 2.85 7.80 6.12
C LEU A 193 1.62 7.53 5.26
N VAL A 194 1.05 6.33 5.39
CA VAL A 194 -0.19 5.95 4.72
C VAL A 194 -1.19 5.42 5.76
N THR A 195 -2.44 5.78 5.61
CA THR A 195 -3.49 5.26 6.50
C THR A 195 -3.83 3.81 6.18
N ASP A 196 -3.79 3.44 4.92
CA ASP A 196 -4.32 2.15 4.44
C ASP A 196 -5.69 1.85 5.06
N ALA A 197 -6.53 2.90 5.09
CA ALA A 197 -7.74 2.92 5.89
C ALA A 197 -8.89 2.24 5.16
N LEU A 198 -9.54 1.33 5.85
CA LEU A 198 -10.82 0.77 5.42
C LEU A 198 -11.94 1.81 5.49
N ALA A 199 -13.07 1.51 4.85
CA ALA A 199 -14.28 2.33 4.90
C ALA A 199 -14.81 2.56 6.33
N TYR A 200 -14.33 1.78 7.29
CA TYR A 200 -14.67 1.87 8.72
C TYR A 200 -13.83 2.91 9.49
N ALA A 201 -12.80 3.48 8.90
CA ALA A 201 -11.99 4.51 9.55
C ALA A 201 -12.84 5.74 9.84
N ALA A 202 -12.76 6.23 11.09
CA ALA A 202 -13.62 7.30 11.63
C ALA A 202 -15.14 6.99 11.55
N TYR A 203 -15.51 5.70 11.53
CA TYR A 203 -16.88 5.23 11.55
C TYR A 203 -17.39 5.19 13.00
N GLU A 204 -18.56 5.82 13.25
CA GLU A 204 -19.17 5.89 14.58
C GLU A 204 -20.13 4.72 14.88
N GLY A 205 -20.38 3.84 13.89
CA GLY A 205 -21.21 2.65 14.04
C GLY A 205 -20.43 1.46 14.59
N ASN A 206 -21.14 0.46 15.11
CA ASN A 206 -20.54 -0.72 15.73
C ASN A 206 -20.60 -1.99 14.88
N GLU A 207 -21.26 -1.94 13.72
CA GLU A 207 -21.41 -3.13 12.86
C GLU A 207 -20.54 -3.00 11.61
N PRO A 208 -19.67 -3.99 11.34
CA PRO A 208 -18.92 -4.05 10.10
C PRO A 208 -19.88 -4.28 8.92
N ILE A 209 -19.61 -3.61 7.80
CA ILE A 209 -20.38 -3.74 6.57
C ILE A 209 -20.12 -5.11 5.92
N ASP A 210 -18.90 -5.62 6.04
CA ASP A 210 -18.47 -6.89 5.49
C ASP A 210 -18.30 -7.91 6.61
N PRO A 211 -19.04 -9.05 6.58
CA PRO A 211 -18.98 -10.07 7.63
C PRO A 211 -17.64 -10.81 7.75
N ARG A 212 -16.71 -10.61 6.81
CA ARG A 212 -15.35 -11.14 6.92
C ARG A 212 -14.52 -10.43 7.99
N TYR A 213 -14.95 -9.25 8.44
CA TYR A 213 -14.20 -8.41 9.36
C TYR A 213 -14.88 -8.27 10.70
N ILE A 214 -14.08 -8.10 11.74
CA ILE A 214 -14.48 -7.66 13.07
C ILE A 214 -13.65 -6.46 13.50
N ILE A 215 -14.23 -5.56 14.29
CA ILE A 215 -13.53 -4.45 14.91
C ILE A 215 -13.36 -4.76 16.40
N GLU A 216 -12.12 -4.96 16.81
CA GLU A 216 -11.74 -5.30 18.17
C GLU A 216 -10.42 -4.59 18.54
N ASP A 217 -10.25 -4.20 19.81
CA ASP A 217 -9.02 -3.56 20.31
C ASP A 217 -8.61 -2.32 19.52
N GLY A 218 -9.56 -1.63 18.90
CA GLY A 218 -9.29 -0.43 18.09
C GLY A 218 -8.68 -0.73 16.70
N VAL A 219 -8.76 -1.96 16.23
CA VAL A 219 -8.24 -2.39 14.93
C VAL A 219 -9.26 -3.28 14.20
N CYS A 220 -9.20 -3.28 12.88
CA CYS A 220 -9.96 -4.20 12.05
C CYS A 220 -9.16 -5.50 11.84
N LYS A 221 -9.82 -6.63 12.04
CA LYS A 221 -9.24 -7.98 11.91
C LYS A 221 -10.12 -8.82 11.00
N MET A 222 -9.56 -9.85 10.40
CA MET A 222 -10.37 -10.94 9.84
C MET A 222 -11.19 -11.59 10.95
N ALA A 223 -12.43 -11.97 10.66
CA ALA A 223 -13.33 -12.59 11.64
C ALA A 223 -12.81 -13.92 12.21
N ASP A 224 -11.93 -14.60 11.48
CA ASP A 224 -11.24 -15.82 11.91
C ASP A 224 -9.91 -15.55 12.65
N HIS A 225 -9.58 -14.29 12.92
CA HIS A 225 -8.33 -13.83 13.54
C HIS A 225 -7.05 -14.23 12.80
N SER A 226 -7.12 -14.56 11.51
CA SER A 226 -5.96 -14.97 10.72
C SER A 226 -5.01 -13.81 10.37
N ALA A 227 -5.54 -12.57 10.27
CA ALA A 227 -4.76 -11.39 9.92
C ALA A 227 -5.40 -10.09 10.45
N LEU A 228 -4.58 -9.03 10.56
CA LEU A 228 -5.08 -7.66 10.58
C LEU A 228 -5.59 -7.32 9.17
N ALA A 229 -6.68 -6.58 9.12
CA ALA A 229 -7.16 -5.96 7.88
C ALA A 229 -6.55 -4.55 7.74
N GLY A 230 -6.93 -3.79 6.72
CA GLY A 230 -6.52 -2.41 6.61
C GLY A 230 -6.90 -1.57 7.85
N SER A 231 -6.25 -0.43 8.06
CA SER A 231 -6.33 0.30 9.31
C SER A 231 -7.67 1.00 9.55
N LEU A 232 -7.90 1.37 10.79
CA LEU A 232 -8.96 2.31 11.20
C LEU A 232 -8.41 3.71 11.48
N ALA A 233 -7.10 3.91 11.30
CA ALA A 233 -6.41 5.11 11.66
C ALA A 233 -6.64 6.25 10.65
N THR A 234 -6.58 7.46 11.17
CA THR A 234 -6.58 8.68 10.39
C THR A 234 -5.19 9.32 10.42
N MET A 235 -4.90 10.24 9.51
CA MET A 235 -3.53 10.77 9.36
C MET A 235 -2.99 11.48 10.61
N ASP A 236 -3.84 12.18 11.35
CA ASP A 236 -3.48 12.81 12.63
C ASP A 236 -3.05 11.77 13.69
N VAL A 237 -3.68 10.59 13.72
CA VAL A 237 -3.28 9.46 14.58
C VAL A 237 -1.91 8.94 14.19
N LEU A 238 -1.62 8.83 12.89
CA LEU A 238 -0.31 8.37 12.40
C LEU A 238 0.81 9.34 12.82
N VAL A 239 0.63 10.64 12.56
CA VAL A 239 1.58 11.67 12.97
C VAL A 239 1.76 11.66 14.50
N HIS A 240 0.65 11.57 15.27
CA HIS A 240 0.72 11.48 16.73
C HIS A 240 1.54 10.26 17.19
N THR A 241 1.33 9.10 16.56
CA THR A 241 2.06 7.87 16.90
C THR A 241 3.55 8.00 16.60
N MET A 242 3.91 8.55 15.44
CA MET A 242 5.31 8.81 15.10
C MET A 242 5.99 9.70 16.14
N VAL A 243 5.33 10.77 16.57
CA VAL A 243 5.89 11.72 17.53
C VAL A 243 5.91 11.14 18.94
N LYS A 244 4.79 10.64 19.44
CA LYS A 244 4.61 10.29 20.86
C LYS A 244 5.09 8.87 21.20
N LYS A 245 4.98 7.93 20.28
CA LYS A 245 5.37 6.53 20.53
C LYS A 245 6.73 6.18 19.92
N ALA A 246 6.98 6.60 18.67
CA ALA A 246 8.27 6.33 18.00
C ALA A 246 9.35 7.39 18.33
N ASN A 247 8.98 8.49 18.98
CA ASN A 247 9.89 9.58 19.34
C ASN A 247 10.62 10.18 18.13
N ILE A 248 9.86 10.47 17.06
CA ILE A 248 10.31 11.14 15.85
C ILE A 248 10.00 12.65 15.98
N PRO A 249 10.86 13.56 15.49
CA PRO A 249 10.57 14.99 15.48
C PRO A 249 9.25 15.29 14.75
N LEU A 250 8.45 16.22 15.29
CA LEU A 250 7.16 16.58 14.68
C LEU A 250 7.31 17.05 13.24
N GLU A 251 8.33 17.84 12.96
CA GLU A 251 8.62 18.33 11.61
C GLU A 251 8.81 17.17 10.64
N ASP A 252 9.59 16.16 10.99
CA ASP A 252 9.85 14.99 10.16
C ASP A 252 8.59 14.13 9.98
N ALA A 253 7.81 13.94 11.05
CA ALA A 253 6.55 13.21 10.97
C ALA A 253 5.53 13.90 10.04
N VAL A 254 5.46 15.23 10.09
CA VAL A 254 4.60 16.03 9.19
C VAL A 254 5.11 15.95 7.75
N ARG A 255 6.43 16.03 7.52
CA ARG A 255 7.00 15.89 6.17
C ARG A 255 6.68 14.53 5.56
N MET A 256 6.84 13.45 6.31
CA MET A 256 6.46 12.10 5.87
C MET A 256 4.96 11.94 5.58
N ALA A 257 4.10 12.80 6.13
CA ALA A 257 2.65 12.79 5.89
C ALA A 257 2.19 13.75 4.77
N SER A 258 3.06 14.62 4.25
CA SER A 258 2.63 15.73 3.38
C SER A 258 3.58 16.05 2.22
N GLU A 259 4.86 16.24 2.48
CA GLU A 259 5.84 16.66 1.47
C GLU A 259 6.46 15.46 0.74
N THR A 260 6.70 14.36 1.47
CA THR A 260 7.34 13.15 0.92
C THR A 260 6.43 12.34 0.00
N PRO A 261 5.11 12.16 0.28
CA PRO A 261 4.18 11.43 -0.60
C PRO A 261 4.03 11.96 -2.02
#